data_29e959d474d0ecadafa50d9d7ea4e9b2
#
_entry.id   29e959d474d0ecadafa50d9d7ea4e9b2
#
_cell.length_a   1.000
_cell.length_b   1.000
_cell.length_c   1.000
_cell.angle_alpha   90.00
_cell.angle_beta   90.00
_cell.angle_gamma   90.00
#
_symmetry.space_group_name_H-M   'P 1'
#
loop_
_entity.id
_entity.type
_entity.pdbx_description
1 polymer ?
#
loop_
_entity_poly.entity_id
_entity_poly.type
_entity_poly.pdbx_seq_one_letter_code
_entity_poly.pdbx_strand_id
1 'polypeptide(L)'
;YFVFYCNNKERVKMEAKRRGLQTIEPKFEMKDILSLNSLKPNVGKKKFLDFDEIENVLIKLKKDGKKIGFCSGCFDILQSGHAVFFSQCKELCDILFVSVGKDSVIRKLKGEGRPINSENNRAYLLGAMSEVDYVILGGNEILPGKIDFYNNLKKIKPDVFILNDNDSAIEEKRRACQEVGAELKLVKRNVPSFLNHTSSSVIIEELNNK
;
A
#
# COMPACT_ATOMS: atom_id res chain seq x y z
N TYR A 1 -6.93 25.03 2.21
CA TYR A 1 -6.34 25.18 3.56
C TYR A 1 -5.08 24.32 3.60
N PHE A 2 -3.90 24.95 3.81
CA PHE A 2 -2.65 24.23 4.02
C PHE A 2 -2.37 24.19 5.53
N VAL A 3 -2.22 23.01 6.08
CA VAL A 3 -1.78 22.82 7.47
C VAL A 3 -0.29 22.50 7.43
N PHE A 4 0.55 23.46 7.86
CA PHE A 4 1.96 23.20 8.03
C PHE A 4 2.22 22.75 9.48
N TYR A 5 2.74 21.54 9.64
CA TYR A 5 3.33 21.12 10.90
C TYR A 5 4.77 21.60 10.95
N CYS A 6 5.06 22.59 11.77
CA CYS A 6 6.43 23.06 12.03
C CYS A 6 6.61 23.22 13.53
N ASN A 7 7.68 22.65 14.07
CA ASN A 7 8.05 22.79 15.48
C ASN A 7 8.46 24.23 15.88
N ASN A 8 8.46 25.18 14.95
CA ASN A 8 8.81 26.57 15.20
C ASN A 8 7.65 27.49 14.79
N LYS A 9 6.75 27.76 15.75
CA LYS A 9 5.58 28.63 15.58
C LYS A 9 5.93 30.03 15.06
N GLU A 10 7.04 30.61 15.51
CA GLU A 10 7.47 31.95 15.12
C GLU A 10 7.85 32.03 13.64
N ARG A 11 8.54 31.01 13.12
CA ARG A 11 8.92 30.95 11.71
C ARG A 11 7.70 30.83 10.80
N VAL A 12 6.67 30.08 11.20
CA VAL A 12 5.41 29.96 10.46
C VAL A 12 4.65 31.29 10.46
N LYS A 13 4.57 31.98 11.59
CA LYS A 13 3.95 33.32 11.70
C LYS A 13 4.64 34.36 10.82
N MET A 14 5.97 34.37 10.81
CA MET A 14 6.73 35.29 9.96
C MET A 14 6.52 35.04 8.47
N GLU A 15 6.54 33.77 8.05
CA GLU A 15 6.34 33.42 6.64
C GLU A 15 4.90 33.68 6.17
N ALA A 16 3.92 33.41 7.01
CA ALA A 16 2.52 33.75 6.72
C ALA A 16 2.32 35.28 6.58
N LYS A 17 2.93 36.07 7.48
CA LYS A 17 2.91 37.54 7.42
C LYS A 17 3.58 38.06 6.14
N ARG A 18 4.71 37.45 5.73
CA ARG A 18 5.41 37.79 4.49
C ARG A 18 4.56 37.55 3.24
N ARG A 19 3.67 36.53 3.28
CA ARG A 19 2.78 36.16 2.16
C ARG A 19 1.39 36.80 2.25
N GLY A 20 1.14 37.68 3.20
CA GLY A 20 -0.17 38.32 3.40
C GLY A 20 -1.26 37.34 3.81
N LEU A 21 -0.89 36.19 4.41
CA LEU A 21 -1.82 35.16 4.86
C LEU A 21 -2.18 35.39 6.33
N GLN A 22 -3.47 35.23 6.68
CA GLN A 22 -3.87 35.19 8.07
C GLN A 22 -3.49 33.83 8.68
N THR A 23 -2.77 33.86 9.79
CA THR A 23 -2.56 32.66 10.62
C THR A 23 -3.79 32.44 11.47
N ILE A 24 -4.51 31.36 11.19
CA ILE A 24 -5.52 30.84 12.11
C ILE A 24 -4.75 29.93 13.07
N GLU A 25 -4.64 30.33 14.34
CA GLU A 25 -4.16 29.39 15.37
C GLU A 25 -5.25 28.31 15.50
N PRO A 26 -4.92 27.03 15.25
CA PRO A 26 -5.88 25.98 15.51
C PRO A 26 -6.20 26.00 17.01
N LYS A 27 -7.47 26.06 17.37
CA LYS A 27 -7.94 25.93 18.77
C LYS A 27 -7.72 24.50 19.31
N PHE A 28 -6.75 23.76 18.76
CA PHE A 28 -6.41 22.41 19.19
C PHE A 28 -5.18 22.49 20.09
N GLU A 29 -5.34 22.10 21.34
CA GLU A 29 -4.21 21.89 22.23
C GLU A 29 -3.58 20.51 21.94
N MET A 30 -2.30 20.33 22.31
CA MET A 30 -1.60 19.05 22.12
C MET A 30 -2.33 17.88 22.78
N LYS A 31 -3.09 18.11 23.87
CA LYS A 31 -3.98 17.12 24.49
C LYS A 31 -5.09 16.64 23.55
N ASP A 32 -5.57 17.50 22.64
CA ASP A 32 -6.62 17.14 21.66
C ASP A 32 -6.03 16.26 20.55
N ILE A 33 -4.77 16.50 20.17
CA ILE A 33 -4.01 15.63 19.25
C ILE A 33 -3.68 14.29 19.93
N LEU A 34 -3.38 14.30 21.22
CA LEU A 34 -3.15 13.07 22.00
C LEU A 34 -4.45 12.30 22.24
N SER A 35 -5.59 12.98 22.34
CA SER A 35 -6.91 12.32 22.36
C SER A 35 -7.29 11.72 21.00
N LEU A 36 -6.75 12.25 19.88
CA LEU A 36 -6.82 11.64 18.56
C LEU A 36 -6.03 10.31 18.50
N ASN A 37 -5.11 10.04 19.43
CA ASN A 37 -4.55 8.70 19.62
C ASN A 37 -5.61 7.69 20.12
N SER A 38 -6.77 8.13 20.60
CA SER A 38 -7.96 7.29 20.82
C SER A 38 -8.77 7.08 19.56
N LEU A 39 -8.67 7.92 18.55
CA LEU A 39 -8.98 7.61 17.18
C LEU A 39 -7.87 6.69 16.65
N LYS A 40 -7.80 5.47 17.24
CA LYS A 40 -7.23 4.36 16.49
C LYS A 40 -8.01 4.40 15.19
N PRO A 41 -7.35 4.69 14.03
CA PRO A 41 -8.07 4.53 12.78
C PRO A 41 -8.69 3.15 12.89
N ASN A 42 -9.88 2.98 12.40
CA ASN A 42 -10.58 1.70 12.37
C ASN A 42 -9.90 0.74 11.36
N VAL A 43 -8.61 0.91 11.21
CA VAL A 43 -7.64 -0.05 10.71
C VAL A 43 -7.59 -1.08 11.83
N GLY A 44 -8.64 -1.92 11.85
CA GLY A 44 -8.79 -2.89 12.92
C GLY A 44 -7.50 -3.67 13.06
N LYS A 45 -7.07 -3.96 14.28
CA LYS A 45 -5.88 -4.76 14.63
C LYS A 45 -5.74 -6.07 13.85
N LYS A 46 -6.74 -6.42 13.03
CA LYS A 46 -6.82 -7.62 12.20
C LYS A 46 -6.24 -7.49 10.80
N LYS A 47 -5.90 -6.26 10.33
CA LYS A 47 -5.45 -6.08 8.95
C LYS A 47 -3.96 -6.32 8.73
N PHE A 48 -3.12 -6.16 9.76
CA PHE A 48 -1.69 -6.42 9.65
C PHE A 48 -1.41 -7.82 10.18
N LEU A 49 -0.81 -8.66 9.35
CA LEU A 49 -0.46 -10.02 9.71
C LEU A 49 1.03 -10.21 9.67
N ASP A 50 1.57 -10.75 10.74
CA ASP A 50 2.89 -11.36 10.70
C ASP A 50 2.81 -12.68 9.93
N PHE A 51 3.96 -13.08 9.36
CA PHE A 51 4.03 -14.28 8.53
C PHE A 51 3.50 -15.53 9.25
N ASP A 52 3.70 -15.64 10.56
CA ASP A 52 3.25 -16.79 11.36
C ASP A 52 1.74 -16.78 11.67
N GLU A 53 1.13 -15.60 11.66
CA GLU A 53 -0.32 -15.46 11.91
C GLU A 53 -1.18 -15.82 10.69
N ILE A 54 -0.58 -15.83 9.48
CA ILE A 54 -1.30 -16.10 8.22
C ILE A 54 -2.07 -17.42 8.29
N GLU A 55 -1.45 -18.47 8.83
CA GLU A 55 -2.05 -19.81 8.85
C GLU A 55 -3.37 -19.87 9.64
N ASN A 56 -3.39 -19.24 10.82
CA ASN A 56 -4.59 -19.19 11.66
C ASN A 56 -5.74 -18.46 10.97
N VAL A 57 -5.44 -17.38 10.23
CA VAL A 57 -6.43 -16.64 9.45
C VAL A 57 -6.95 -17.49 8.29
N LEU A 58 -6.06 -18.18 7.56
CA LEU A 58 -6.43 -19.01 6.43
C LEU A 58 -7.34 -20.18 6.80
N ILE A 59 -7.07 -20.85 7.94
CA ILE A 59 -7.92 -21.95 8.43
C ILE A 59 -9.37 -21.46 8.53
N LYS A 60 -9.58 -20.30 9.15
CA LYS A 60 -10.91 -19.72 9.30
C LYS A 60 -11.53 -19.34 7.96
N LEU A 61 -10.81 -18.65 7.11
CA LEU A 61 -11.32 -18.20 5.81
C LEU A 61 -11.72 -19.35 4.90
N LYS A 62 -10.92 -20.42 4.85
CA LYS A 62 -11.22 -21.63 4.10
C LYS A 62 -12.45 -22.37 4.64
N LYS A 63 -12.59 -22.44 5.98
CA LYS A 63 -13.78 -23.00 6.61
C LYS A 63 -15.05 -22.23 6.23
N ASP A 64 -14.94 -20.90 6.11
CA ASP A 64 -16.03 -20.01 5.73
C ASP A 64 -16.26 -19.97 4.19
N GLY A 65 -15.55 -20.78 3.41
CA GLY A 65 -15.66 -20.87 1.95
C GLY A 65 -15.30 -19.58 1.20
N LYS A 66 -14.44 -18.74 1.80
CA LYS A 66 -14.06 -17.44 1.22
C LYS A 66 -13.07 -17.58 0.08
N LYS A 67 -13.34 -16.92 -1.03
CA LYS A 67 -12.42 -16.80 -2.16
C LYS A 67 -11.31 -15.81 -1.82
N ILE A 68 -10.07 -16.26 -1.85
CA ILE A 68 -8.90 -15.49 -1.45
C ILE A 68 -8.20 -14.91 -2.66
N GLY A 69 -8.11 -13.56 -2.69
CA GLY A 69 -7.32 -12.81 -3.65
C GLY A 69 -5.97 -12.38 -3.06
N PHE A 70 -4.98 -12.24 -3.91
CA PHE A 70 -3.65 -11.79 -3.56
C PHE A 70 -3.15 -10.78 -4.59
N CYS A 71 -2.52 -9.73 -4.14
CA CYS A 71 -1.72 -8.85 -4.99
C CYS A 71 -0.44 -8.42 -4.27
N SER A 72 0.53 -7.93 -5.02
CA SER A 72 1.81 -7.49 -4.47
C SER A 72 2.30 -6.23 -5.15
N GLY A 73 3.05 -5.40 -4.45
CA GLY A 73 3.63 -4.20 -5.02
C GLY A 73 4.44 -3.35 -4.05
N CYS A 74 5.06 -2.32 -4.59
CA CYS A 74 5.80 -1.33 -3.84
C CYS A 74 4.88 -0.39 -3.06
N PHE A 75 3.84 0.13 -3.72
CA PHE A 75 2.86 1.08 -3.17
C PHE A 75 3.51 2.30 -2.48
N ASP A 76 4.58 2.84 -3.08
CA ASP A 76 5.41 3.88 -2.48
C ASP A 76 4.62 5.17 -2.21
N ILE A 77 4.03 5.74 -3.26
CA ILE A 77 3.11 6.88 -3.17
C ILE A 77 1.74 6.40 -3.63
N LEU A 78 0.80 6.26 -2.68
CA LEU A 78 -0.57 5.90 -3.03
C LEU A 78 -1.23 7.04 -3.81
N GLN A 79 -1.99 6.68 -4.83
CA GLN A 79 -2.73 7.58 -5.70
C GLN A 79 -4.02 6.89 -6.20
N SER A 80 -4.88 7.65 -6.88
CA SER A 80 -6.20 7.19 -7.31
C SER A 80 -6.18 5.86 -8.11
N GLY A 81 -5.16 5.65 -8.94
CA GLY A 81 -5.02 4.41 -9.69
C GLY A 81 -4.78 3.16 -8.82
N HIS A 82 -4.22 3.31 -7.61
CA HIS A 82 -4.14 2.20 -6.66
C HIS A 82 -5.53 1.90 -6.07
N ALA A 83 -6.32 2.92 -5.73
CA ALA A 83 -7.68 2.72 -5.25
C ALA A 83 -8.54 2.00 -6.29
N VAL A 84 -8.47 2.42 -7.57
CA VAL A 84 -9.16 1.75 -8.68
C VAL A 84 -8.70 0.29 -8.80
N PHE A 85 -7.39 0.04 -8.73
CA PHE A 85 -6.85 -1.32 -8.79
C PHE A 85 -7.37 -2.21 -7.65
N PHE A 86 -7.37 -1.72 -6.40
CA PHE A 86 -7.89 -2.52 -5.28
C PHE A 86 -9.39 -2.75 -5.37
N SER A 87 -10.16 -1.79 -5.88
CA SER A 87 -11.58 -2.00 -6.17
C SER A 87 -11.78 -3.13 -7.17
N GLN A 88 -11.03 -3.14 -8.27
CA GLN A 88 -11.06 -4.23 -9.27
C GLN A 88 -10.59 -5.57 -8.66
N CYS A 89 -9.59 -5.57 -7.78
CA CYS A 89 -9.19 -6.79 -7.07
C CYS A 89 -10.34 -7.34 -6.22
N LYS A 90 -11.07 -6.46 -5.55
CA LYS A 90 -12.17 -6.86 -4.65
C LYS A 90 -13.37 -7.44 -5.40
N GLU A 91 -13.56 -7.08 -6.66
CA GLU A 91 -14.58 -7.72 -7.54
C GLU A 91 -14.26 -9.19 -7.86
N LEU A 92 -13.00 -9.60 -7.73
CA LEU A 92 -12.51 -10.92 -8.09
C LEU A 92 -12.39 -11.89 -6.89
N CYS A 93 -12.54 -11.40 -5.66
CA CYS A 93 -12.36 -12.18 -4.43
C CYS A 93 -13.19 -11.66 -3.26
N ASP A 94 -13.43 -12.52 -2.26
CA ASP A 94 -14.08 -12.11 -1.02
C ASP A 94 -13.11 -11.44 -0.05
N ILE A 95 -11.86 -11.92 -0.02
CA ILE A 95 -10.80 -11.47 0.90
C ILE A 95 -9.55 -11.15 0.10
N LEU A 96 -9.07 -9.92 0.22
CA LEU A 96 -7.87 -9.45 -0.47
C LEU A 96 -6.68 -9.35 0.49
N PHE A 97 -5.64 -10.12 0.21
CA PHE A 97 -4.32 -10.01 0.82
C PHE A 97 -3.40 -9.16 -0.06
N VAL A 98 -2.74 -8.17 0.55
CA VAL A 98 -1.77 -7.30 -0.14
C VAL A 98 -0.38 -7.51 0.46
N SER A 99 0.57 -7.97 -0.36
CA SER A 99 1.98 -8.08 0.01
C SER A 99 2.72 -6.79 -0.37
N VAL A 100 3.34 -6.15 0.62
CA VAL A 100 4.06 -4.88 0.48
C VAL A 100 5.55 -5.15 0.44
N GLY A 101 6.23 -4.72 -0.61
CA GLY A 101 7.67 -4.88 -0.73
C GLY A 101 8.42 -4.14 0.38
N LYS A 102 9.44 -4.78 0.97
CA LYS A 102 10.29 -4.15 1.98
C LYS A 102 11.17 -3.05 1.40
N ASP A 103 11.54 -2.09 2.23
CA ASP A 103 12.38 -0.95 1.82
C ASP A 103 13.72 -1.43 1.23
N SER A 104 14.34 -2.42 1.86
CA SER A 104 15.61 -3.00 1.39
C SER A 104 15.51 -3.61 -0.01
N VAL A 105 14.37 -4.25 -0.31
CA VAL A 105 14.11 -4.87 -1.62
C VAL A 105 13.81 -3.81 -2.66
N ILE A 106 12.98 -2.82 -2.33
CA ILE A 106 12.61 -1.74 -3.26
C ILE A 106 13.84 -0.91 -3.63
N ARG A 107 14.72 -0.63 -2.67
CA ARG A 107 15.98 0.07 -2.93
C ARG A 107 16.87 -0.67 -3.94
N LYS A 108 16.96 -1.99 -3.81
CA LYS A 108 17.70 -2.83 -4.77
C LYS A 108 17.07 -2.81 -6.18
N LEU A 109 15.73 -2.77 -6.26
CA LEU A 109 15.02 -2.84 -7.53
C LEU A 109 14.89 -1.49 -8.25
N LYS A 110 14.76 -0.40 -7.48
CA LYS A 110 14.41 0.94 -8.02
C LYS A 110 15.52 1.99 -7.80
N GLY A 111 16.62 1.62 -7.14
CA GLY A 111 17.76 2.50 -6.87
C GLY A 111 17.66 3.30 -5.58
N GLU A 112 18.73 4.02 -5.27
CA GLU A 112 18.79 4.90 -4.10
C GLU A 112 17.72 6.01 -4.17
N GLY A 113 17.24 6.44 -3.00
CA GLY A 113 16.14 7.39 -2.89
C GLY A 113 14.75 6.74 -3.01
N ARG A 114 14.66 5.43 -3.23
CA ARG A 114 13.41 4.69 -3.24
C ARG A 114 13.41 3.56 -2.20
N PRO A 115 12.27 3.30 -1.49
CA PRO A 115 11.03 4.05 -1.58
C PRO A 115 11.12 5.40 -0.84
N ILE A 116 10.19 6.33 -1.13
CA ILE A 116 10.01 7.59 -0.39
C ILE A 116 9.39 7.32 0.97
N ASN A 117 8.32 6.50 1.00
CA ASN A 117 7.64 6.11 2.23
C ASN A 117 8.19 4.78 2.75
N SER A 118 8.48 4.73 4.05
CA SER A 118 8.90 3.49 4.71
C SER A 118 7.86 2.37 4.57
N GLU A 119 8.30 1.11 4.64
CA GLU A 119 7.42 -0.05 4.55
C GLU A 119 6.26 0.00 5.55
N ASN A 120 6.50 0.52 6.77
CA ASN A 120 5.47 0.68 7.79
C ASN A 120 4.41 1.71 7.39
N ASN A 121 4.83 2.86 6.84
CA ASN A 121 3.91 3.89 6.35
C ASN A 121 3.08 3.36 5.18
N ARG A 122 3.70 2.66 4.25
CA ARG A 122 3.05 2.07 3.07
C ARG A 122 2.04 1.00 3.48
N ALA A 123 2.42 0.11 4.39
CA ALA A 123 1.54 -0.91 4.94
C ALA A 123 0.35 -0.27 5.67
N TYR A 124 0.61 0.73 6.51
CA TYR A 124 -0.44 1.44 7.25
C TYR A 124 -1.48 2.08 6.33
N LEU A 125 -1.05 2.80 5.30
CA LEU A 125 -1.94 3.43 4.32
C LEU A 125 -2.79 2.39 3.58
N LEU A 126 -2.19 1.25 3.19
CA LEU A 126 -2.93 0.16 2.57
C LEU A 126 -3.96 -0.46 3.52
N GLY A 127 -3.60 -0.65 4.79
CA GLY A 127 -4.52 -1.14 5.80
C GLY A 127 -5.71 -0.19 6.06
N ALA A 128 -5.58 1.10 5.75
CA ALA A 128 -6.66 2.08 5.84
C ALA A 128 -7.64 2.02 4.67
N MET A 129 -7.30 1.33 3.57
CA MET A 129 -8.19 1.18 2.42
C MET A 129 -9.29 0.15 2.71
N SER A 130 -10.53 0.45 2.32
CA SER A 130 -11.70 -0.41 2.56
C SER A 130 -11.61 -1.75 1.84
N GLU A 131 -11.03 -1.76 0.64
CA GLU A 131 -10.90 -2.91 -0.24
C GLU A 131 -9.83 -3.91 0.23
N VAL A 132 -8.90 -3.48 1.08
CA VAL A 132 -7.81 -4.31 1.58
C VAL A 132 -8.21 -4.98 2.89
N ASP A 133 -8.23 -6.29 2.94
CA ASP A 133 -8.58 -7.04 4.15
C ASP A 133 -7.35 -7.35 5.01
N TYR A 134 -6.24 -7.73 4.36
CA TYR A 134 -4.99 -8.06 5.05
C TYR A 134 -3.77 -7.48 4.33
N VAL A 135 -2.83 -6.97 5.13
CA VAL A 135 -1.55 -6.44 4.66
C VAL A 135 -0.43 -7.25 5.29
N ILE A 136 0.52 -7.68 4.47
CA ILE A 136 1.67 -8.50 4.88
C ILE A 136 2.93 -7.87 4.28
N LEU A 137 4.00 -7.78 5.03
CA LEU A 137 5.30 -7.37 4.49
C LEU A 137 5.91 -8.53 3.69
N GLY A 138 6.58 -8.20 2.61
CA GLY A 138 7.36 -9.12 1.79
C GLY A 138 8.59 -9.68 2.51
N GLY A 139 9.31 -10.58 1.87
CA GLY A 139 10.58 -11.10 2.37
C GLY A 139 11.70 -10.05 2.35
N ASN A 140 12.79 -10.35 3.05
CA ASN A 140 13.97 -9.48 3.10
C ASN A 140 14.87 -9.64 1.86
N GLU A 141 14.71 -10.72 1.11
CA GLU A 141 15.58 -11.08 0.02
C GLU A 141 14.80 -11.34 -1.27
N ILE A 142 15.41 -10.93 -2.38
CA ILE A 142 15.03 -11.40 -3.70
C ILE A 142 15.86 -12.67 -3.93
N LEU A 143 15.24 -13.81 -3.78
CA LEU A 143 15.86 -15.07 -4.16
C LEU A 143 16.05 -15.09 -5.69
N PRO A 144 17.13 -15.69 -6.22
CA PRO A 144 17.30 -15.84 -7.66
C PRO A 144 16.05 -16.43 -8.32
N GLY A 145 15.45 -15.73 -9.27
CA GLY A 145 14.21 -16.12 -9.93
C GLY A 145 12.95 -16.09 -9.07
N LYS A 146 12.99 -15.50 -7.88
CA LYS A 146 11.85 -15.34 -6.96
C LYS A 146 11.76 -13.90 -6.48
N ILE A 147 10.55 -13.37 -6.45
CA ILE A 147 10.27 -12.01 -5.99
C ILE A 147 9.99 -12.05 -4.48
N ASP A 148 10.19 -10.93 -3.80
CA ASP A 148 10.06 -10.79 -2.34
C ASP A 148 8.73 -11.28 -1.73
N PHE A 149 7.64 -11.28 -2.51
CA PHE A 149 6.33 -11.77 -2.06
C PHE A 149 6.17 -13.30 -2.17
N TYR A 150 7.13 -14.03 -2.77
CA TYR A 150 6.96 -15.44 -3.09
C TYR A 150 6.65 -16.32 -1.87
N ASN A 151 7.30 -16.07 -0.74
CA ASN A 151 7.04 -16.82 0.50
C ASN A 151 5.62 -16.56 1.01
N ASN A 152 5.12 -15.32 0.93
CA ASN A 152 3.75 -14.99 1.27
C ASN A 152 2.76 -15.71 0.34
N LEU A 153 3.01 -15.68 -0.97
CA LEU A 153 2.19 -16.36 -1.96
C LEU A 153 2.13 -17.88 -1.70
N LYS A 154 3.29 -18.49 -1.43
CA LYS A 154 3.40 -19.93 -1.13
C LYS A 154 2.66 -20.32 0.15
N LYS A 155 2.67 -19.46 1.17
CA LYS A 155 1.97 -19.72 2.44
C LYS A 155 0.47 -19.52 2.30
N ILE A 156 0.04 -18.45 1.64
CA ILE A 156 -1.37 -18.10 1.47
C ILE A 156 -2.06 -19.08 0.52
N LYS A 157 -1.42 -19.45 -0.60
CA LYS A 157 -2.02 -20.23 -1.69
C LYS A 157 -3.39 -19.65 -2.06
N PRO A 158 -3.44 -18.42 -2.57
CA PRO A 158 -4.70 -17.76 -2.90
C PRO A 158 -5.40 -18.46 -4.06
N ASP A 159 -6.70 -18.26 -4.18
CA ASP A 159 -7.46 -18.72 -5.36
C ASP A 159 -7.08 -17.90 -6.60
N VAL A 160 -6.81 -16.60 -6.42
CA VAL A 160 -6.46 -15.69 -7.51
C VAL A 160 -5.34 -14.73 -7.14
N PHE A 161 -4.33 -14.63 -8.01
CA PHE A 161 -3.31 -13.57 -7.96
C PHE A 161 -3.65 -12.52 -9.01
N ILE A 162 -3.81 -11.27 -8.59
CA ILE A 162 -4.31 -10.19 -9.43
C ILE A 162 -3.19 -9.19 -9.70
N LEU A 163 -2.96 -8.87 -10.95
CA LEU A 163 -1.95 -7.92 -11.42
C LEU A 163 -2.57 -6.90 -12.37
N ASN A 164 -1.92 -5.74 -12.48
CA ASN A 164 -2.15 -4.87 -13.63
C ASN A 164 -1.59 -5.52 -14.91
N ASP A 165 -2.25 -5.29 -16.03
CA ASP A 165 -1.86 -5.81 -17.35
C ASP A 165 -0.51 -5.28 -17.86
N ASN A 166 -0.01 -4.18 -17.29
CA ASN A 166 1.29 -3.58 -17.60
C ASN A 166 2.39 -3.92 -16.56
N ASP A 167 2.19 -4.95 -15.75
CA ASP A 167 3.21 -5.41 -14.79
C ASP A 167 4.44 -5.96 -15.52
N SER A 168 5.64 -5.54 -15.12
CA SER A 168 6.89 -5.90 -15.79
C SER A 168 7.34 -7.35 -15.55
N ALA A 169 6.73 -8.06 -14.60
CA ALA A 169 7.11 -9.42 -14.18
C ALA A 169 5.97 -10.44 -14.33
N ILE A 170 5.10 -10.28 -15.34
CA ILE A 170 3.93 -11.13 -15.54
C ILE A 170 4.30 -12.61 -15.65
N GLU A 171 5.31 -12.95 -16.48
CA GLU A 171 5.67 -14.34 -16.71
C GLU A 171 6.30 -15.00 -15.47
N GLU A 172 7.08 -14.27 -14.71
CA GLU A 172 7.65 -14.75 -13.45
C GLU A 172 6.52 -15.00 -12.41
N LYS A 173 5.59 -14.08 -12.30
CA LYS A 173 4.41 -14.21 -11.42
C LYS A 173 3.49 -15.33 -11.88
N ARG A 174 3.36 -15.55 -13.19
CA ARG A 174 2.62 -16.68 -13.77
C ARG A 174 3.20 -18.03 -13.30
N ARG A 175 4.52 -18.17 -13.37
CA ARG A 175 5.21 -19.38 -12.88
C ARG A 175 4.98 -19.58 -11.38
N ALA A 176 5.10 -18.52 -10.59
CA ALA A 176 4.82 -18.57 -9.16
C ALA A 176 3.36 -18.99 -8.86
N CYS A 177 2.40 -18.52 -9.64
CA CYS A 177 1.00 -18.94 -9.52
C CYS A 177 0.83 -20.42 -9.82
N GLN A 178 1.45 -20.94 -10.89
CA GLN A 178 1.39 -22.36 -11.24
C GLN A 178 1.95 -23.25 -10.11
N GLU A 179 3.04 -22.84 -9.48
CA GLU A 179 3.64 -23.58 -8.35
C GLU A 179 2.70 -23.71 -7.15
N VAL A 180 1.83 -22.73 -6.90
CA VAL A 180 0.92 -22.73 -5.74
C VAL A 180 -0.53 -23.11 -6.08
N GLY A 181 -0.85 -23.29 -7.36
CA GLY A 181 -2.18 -23.61 -7.83
C GLY A 181 -3.13 -22.40 -7.87
N ALA A 182 -2.60 -21.16 -7.95
CA ALA A 182 -3.41 -19.95 -8.06
C ALA A 182 -3.72 -19.57 -9.50
N GLU A 183 -4.91 -19.05 -9.75
CA GLU A 183 -5.25 -18.43 -11.03
C GLU A 183 -4.56 -17.05 -11.14
N LEU A 184 -3.91 -16.73 -12.27
CA LEU A 184 -3.41 -15.39 -12.54
C LEU A 184 -4.46 -14.58 -13.31
N LYS A 185 -4.89 -13.46 -12.74
CA LYS A 185 -5.78 -12.48 -13.37
C LYS A 185 -5.04 -11.19 -13.67
N LEU A 186 -5.14 -10.77 -14.94
CA LEU A 186 -4.66 -9.45 -15.36
C LEU A 186 -5.86 -8.49 -15.42
N VAL A 187 -5.75 -7.36 -14.76
CA VAL A 187 -6.77 -6.31 -14.79
C VAL A 187 -6.20 -5.07 -15.47
N LYS A 188 -6.99 -4.48 -16.36
CA LYS A 188 -6.66 -3.20 -16.95
C LYS A 188 -7.11 -2.10 -15.98
N ARG A 189 -6.17 -1.30 -15.51
CA ARG A 189 -6.47 -0.18 -14.63
C ARG A 189 -7.20 0.93 -15.38
N ASN A 190 -8.51 0.83 -15.45
CA ASN A 190 -9.38 1.82 -16.07
C ASN A 190 -9.63 2.96 -15.09
N VAL A 191 -8.71 3.92 -15.01
CA VAL A 191 -8.89 5.11 -14.18
C VAL A 191 -9.98 5.98 -14.81
N PRO A 192 -11.06 6.35 -14.07
CA PRO A 192 -12.10 7.22 -14.56
C PRO A 192 -11.55 8.53 -15.13
N SER A 193 -12.15 9.07 -16.19
CA SER A 193 -11.66 10.25 -16.90
C SER A 193 -11.58 11.53 -16.08
N PHE A 194 -12.32 11.60 -14.97
CA PHE A 194 -12.28 12.74 -14.03
C PHE A 194 -11.09 12.66 -13.05
N LEU A 195 -10.33 11.56 -13.04
CA LEU A 195 -9.13 11.39 -12.24
C LEU A 195 -7.88 11.54 -13.11
N ASN A 196 -6.86 12.20 -12.58
CA ASN A 196 -5.58 12.31 -13.27
C ASN A 196 -4.91 10.93 -13.35
N HIS A 197 -4.50 10.57 -14.57
CA HIS A 197 -3.74 9.34 -14.79
C HIS A 197 -2.27 9.59 -14.44
N THR A 198 -1.84 9.07 -13.30
CA THR A 198 -0.46 9.25 -12.85
C THR A 198 0.11 7.96 -12.24
N SER A 199 1.41 7.92 -12.02
CA SER A 199 2.10 6.86 -11.28
C SER A 199 3.03 7.46 -10.22
N SER A 200 3.42 6.67 -9.24
CA SER A 200 4.39 7.13 -8.23
C SER A 200 5.70 7.62 -8.85
N SER A 201 6.14 6.99 -9.94
CA SER A 201 7.37 7.39 -10.65
C SER A 201 7.22 8.75 -11.33
N VAL A 202 6.09 9.00 -12.00
CA VAL A 202 5.79 10.29 -12.64
C VAL A 202 5.72 11.40 -11.58
N ILE A 203 5.04 11.16 -10.47
CA ILE A 203 4.95 12.15 -9.37
C ILE A 203 6.35 12.51 -8.85
N ILE A 204 7.20 11.52 -8.64
CA ILE A 204 8.57 11.74 -8.13
C ILE A 204 9.41 12.51 -9.15
N GLU A 205 9.30 12.17 -10.43
CA GLU A 205 10.01 12.87 -11.51
C GLU A 205 9.59 14.35 -11.60
N GLU A 206 8.30 14.63 -11.55
CA GLU A 206 7.78 16.00 -11.53
C GLU A 206 8.25 16.81 -10.33
N LEU A 207 8.41 16.17 -9.16
CA LEU A 207 8.93 16.84 -7.95
C LEU A 207 10.43 17.13 -8.05
N ASN A 208 11.21 16.26 -8.69
CA ASN A 208 12.66 16.43 -8.87
C ASN A 208 13.01 17.47 -9.95
N ASN A 209 12.10 17.75 -10.89
CA ASN A 209 12.29 18.71 -11.98
C ASN A 209 11.86 20.15 -11.61
N LYS A 210 11.43 20.39 -10.38
CA LYS A 210 11.08 21.72 -9.81
C LYS A 210 12.16 22.23 -8.87
#